data_c754df9c716f290215c3de19fa5f63a9
#
_entry.id   c754df9c716f290215c3de19fa5f63a9
#
_cell.length_a   1.000
_cell.length_b   1.000
_cell.length_c   1.000
_cell.angle_alpha   90.00
_cell.angle_beta   90.00
_cell.angle_gamma   90.00
#
_symmetry.space_group_name_H-M   'P 1'
#
loop_
_entity.id
_entity.type
_entity.pdbx_description
1 polymer ?
#
loop_
_entity_poly.entity_id
_entity_poly.type
_entity_poly.pdbx_seq_one_letter_code
_entity_poly.pdbx_strand_id
1 'polypeptide(L)'
;LVEESLDNLITKFDKDKVKEYKARVEYELEQIKTMGFSSYFLIVYDFIKWSKNNNVPVGPGRGSGAGSLVAFCLGITALDPIKHGLLFERFLNPERISMPDFDIDFCMEKRDKVIEYVSSKYGKDAVSQIVTFGTMAARGVVRDVTRALGKPYSLGDRISKMIPFEIGMTLEKAISRQPVLKQAIKDDDCLLYTSDAADDRDSG
;
A
#
# COMPACT_ATOMS: atom_id res chain seq x y z
N LEU A 1 -20.66 20.12 -5.68
CA LEU A 1 -20.50 18.70 -5.27
C LEU A 1 -20.26 18.57 -3.77
N VAL A 2 -19.19 19.16 -3.23
CA VAL A 2 -18.87 19.05 -1.79
C VAL A 2 -19.94 19.70 -0.95
N GLU A 3 -20.33 20.93 -1.27
CA GLU A 3 -21.37 21.67 -0.55
C GLU A 3 -22.73 20.95 -0.60
N GLU A 4 -23.14 20.47 -1.76
CA GLU A 4 -24.36 19.70 -1.94
C GLU A 4 -24.36 18.41 -1.10
N SER A 5 -23.25 17.70 -1.08
CA SER A 5 -23.09 16.49 -0.25
C SER A 5 -23.06 16.83 1.23
N LEU A 6 -22.43 17.93 1.61
CA LEU A 6 -22.41 18.43 2.98
C LEU A 6 -23.83 18.80 3.44
N ASP A 7 -24.59 19.56 2.64
CA ASP A 7 -25.96 19.94 2.97
C ASP A 7 -26.86 18.72 3.21
N ASN A 8 -26.71 17.67 2.40
CA ASN A 8 -27.41 16.40 2.62
C ASN A 8 -27.01 15.70 3.92
N LEU A 9 -25.72 15.77 4.28
CA LEU A 9 -25.19 15.15 5.49
C LEU A 9 -25.69 15.87 6.76
N ILE A 10 -25.66 17.19 6.77
CA ILE A 10 -25.96 18.02 7.95
C ILE A 10 -27.46 18.19 8.24
N THR A 11 -28.35 17.76 7.35
CA THR A 11 -29.81 17.85 7.55
C THR A 11 -30.29 17.19 8.84
N LYS A 12 -29.52 16.23 9.36
CA LYS A 12 -29.84 15.43 10.56
C LYS A 12 -29.08 15.90 11.81
N PHE A 13 -28.31 16.98 11.74
CA PHE A 13 -27.44 17.43 12.82
C PHE A 13 -28.00 18.62 13.56
N ASP A 14 -27.62 18.77 14.85
CA ASP A 14 -27.88 19.96 15.65
C ASP A 14 -27.08 21.15 15.12
N LYS A 15 -27.55 22.37 15.44
CA LYS A 15 -26.98 23.64 14.94
C LYS A 15 -25.47 23.77 15.21
N ASP A 16 -25.00 23.30 16.36
CA ASP A 16 -23.59 23.41 16.73
C ASP A 16 -22.72 22.47 15.89
N LYS A 17 -23.18 21.24 15.66
CA LYS A 17 -22.51 20.29 14.74
C LYS A 17 -22.49 20.80 13.31
N VAL A 18 -23.59 21.39 12.85
CA VAL A 18 -23.64 21.99 11.50
C VAL A 18 -22.56 23.06 11.33
N LYS A 19 -22.31 23.90 12.33
CA LYS A 19 -21.23 24.89 12.28
C LYS A 19 -19.86 24.26 12.22
N GLU A 20 -19.62 23.23 13.02
CA GLU A 20 -18.35 22.50 13.05
C GLU A 20 -18.02 21.88 11.69
N TYR A 21 -18.98 21.18 11.08
CA TYR A 21 -18.80 20.53 9.77
C TYR A 21 -18.58 21.56 8.66
N LYS A 22 -19.34 22.66 8.65
CA LYS A 22 -19.17 23.73 7.66
C LYS A 22 -17.79 24.39 7.76
N ALA A 23 -17.38 24.76 8.98
CA ALA A 23 -16.06 25.35 9.20
C ALA A 23 -14.92 24.41 8.79
N ARG A 24 -15.05 23.10 9.08
CA ARG A 24 -14.07 22.11 8.68
C ARG A 24 -13.99 21.94 7.17
N VAL A 25 -15.10 21.85 6.46
CA VAL A 25 -15.12 21.74 4.98
C VAL A 25 -14.53 22.99 4.34
N GLU A 26 -14.90 24.18 4.82
CA GLU A 26 -14.38 25.46 4.32
C GLU A 26 -12.85 25.53 4.47
N TYR A 27 -12.35 25.18 5.66
CA TYR A 27 -10.91 25.10 5.95
C TYR A 27 -10.20 24.11 5.00
N GLU A 28 -10.72 22.89 4.88
CA GLU A 28 -10.09 21.87 4.02
C GLU A 28 -10.11 22.28 2.54
N LEU A 29 -11.21 22.85 2.05
CA LEU A 29 -11.31 23.33 0.67
C LEU A 29 -10.33 24.47 0.39
N GLU A 30 -10.12 25.37 1.32
CA GLU A 30 -9.13 26.44 1.20
C GLU A 30 -7.72 25.85 1.08
N GLN A 31 -7.35 24.91 1.96
CA GLN A 31 -6.05 24.25 1.91
C GLN A 31 -5.84 23.48 0.61
N ILE A 32 -6.83 22.68 0.18
CA ILE A 32 -6.77 21.91 -1.07
C ILE A 32 -6.59 22.81 -2.29
N LYS A 33 -7.29 23.96 -2.33
CA LYS A 33 -7.18 24.95 -3.41
C LYS A 33 -5.82 25.64 -3.41
N THR A 34 -5.38 26.12 -2.24
CA THR A 34 -4.12 26.84 -2.10
C THR A 34 -2.92 25.98 -2.46
N MET A 35 -2.96 24.70 -2.09
CA MET A 35 -1.91 23.73 -2.42
C MET A 35 -2.01 23.16 -3.86
N GLY A 36 -3.07 23.49 -4.61
CA GLY A 36 -3.23 23.09 -6.01
C GLY A 36 -3.72 21.66 -6.22
N PHE A 37 -4.25 20.98 -5.19
CA PHE A 37 -4.65 19.57 -5.26
C PHE A 37 -6.11 19.32 -5.66
N SER A 38 -6.86 20.36 -6.07
CA SER A 38 -8.26 20.21 -6.47
C SER A 38 -8.45 19.17 -7.58
N SER A 39 -7.58 19.17 -8.61
CA SER A 39 -7.62 18.20 -9.71
C SER A 39 -7.37 16.78 -9.24
N TYR A 40 -6.47 16.58 -8.29
CA TYR A 40 -6.19 15.27 -7.70
C TYR A 40 -7.43 14.69 -7.01
N PHE A 41 -8.11 15.48 -6.17
CA PHE A 41 -9.37 15.05 -5.54
C PHE A 41 -10.45 14.70 -6.56
N LEU A 42 -10.56 15.47 -7.64
CA LEU A 42 -11.55 15.21 -8.69
C LEU A 42 -11.25 13.93 -9.48
N ILE A 43 -9.99 13.64 -9.76
CA ILE A 43 -9.57 12.39 -10.40
C ILE A 43 -9.92 11.19 -9.52
N VAL A 44 -9.59 11.27 -8.23
CA VAL A 44 -9.89 10.20 -7.27
C VAL A 44 -11.39 9.99 -7.12
N TYR A 45 -12.15 11.07 -6.99
CA TYR A 45 -13.62 11.03 -6.97
C TYR A 45 -14.20 10.34 -8.21
N ASP A 46 -13.68 10.68 -9.39
CA ASP A 46 -14.16 10.17 -10.67
C ASP A 46 -14.07 8.64 -10.76
N PHE A 47 -12.90 8.07 -10.52
CA PHE A 47 -12.76 6.63 -10.67
C PHE A 47 -13.42 5.84 -9.53
N ILE A 48 -13.56 6.42 -8.33
CA ILE A 48 -14.33 5.80 -7.26
C ILE A 48 -15.81 5.80 -7.59
N LYS A 49 -16.35 6.92 -8.08
CA LYS A 49 -17.74 7.01 -8.54
C LYS A 49 -18.02 6.04 -9.67
N TRP A 50 -17.10 5.98 -10.66
CA TRP A 50 -17.21 5.02 -11.75
C TRP A 50 -17.22 3.57 -11.22
N SER A 51 -16.33 3.24 -10.29
CA SER A 51 -16.25 1.91 -9.70
C SER A 51 -17.54 1.51 -9.01
N LYS A 52 -18.10 2.40 -8.17
CA LYS A 52 -19.38 2.18 -7.49
C LYS A 52 -20.53 1.96 -8.48
N ASN A 53 -20.58 2.75 -9.56
CA ASN A 53 -21.62 2.65 -10.59
C ASN A 53 -21.47 1.40 -11.46
N ASN A 54 -20.28 0.80 -11.54
CA ASN A 54 -20.00 -0.43 -12.30
C ASN A 54 -19.91 -1.69 -11.41
N ASN A 55 -20.49 -1.64 -10.21
CA ASN A 55 -20.51 -2.75 -9.26
C ASN A 55 -19.12 -3.29 -8.91
N VAL A 56 -18.13 -2.41 -8.82
CA VAL A 56 -16.80 -2.72 -8.27
C VAL A 56 -16.82 -2.30 -6.80
N PRO A 57 -16.74 -3.24 -5.84
CA PRO A 57 -16.66 -2.90 -4.43
C PRO A 57 -15.41 -2.08 -4.13
N VAL A 58 -15.61 -0.99 -3.38
CA VAL A 58 -14.55 -0.08 -2.92
C VAL A 58 -14.53 -0.09 -1.40
N GLY A 59 -13.35 -0.19 -0.81
CA GLY A 59 -13.16 -0.15 0.63
C GLY A 59 -13.54 1.21 1.25
N PRO A 60 -13.70 1.28 2.57
CA PRO A 60 -14.14 2.50 3.27
C PRO A 60 -13.08 3.60 3.28
N GLY A 61 -11.90 3.34 2.82
CA GLY A 61 -10.73 4.21 2.92
C GLY A 61 -9.83 3.82 4.09
N ARG A 62 -8.54 4.09 3.94
CA ARG A 62 -7.52 3.85 4.96
C ARG A 62 -6.42 4.91 4.88
N GLY A 63 -5.42 4.84 5.76
CA GLY A 63 -4.32 5.79 5.79
C GLY A 63 -4.75 7.20 6.20
N SER A 64 -3.95 8.18 5.82
CA SER A 64 -4.16 9.59 6.18
C SER A 64 -5.35 10.24 5.47
N GLY A 65 -5.71 9.77 4.27
CA GLY A 65 -6.83 10.29 3.49
C GLY A 65 -8.19 10.18 4.18
N ALA A 66 -8.33 9.22 5.12
CA ALA A 66 -9.52 9.10 5.96
C ALA A 66 -9.75 10.30 6.88
N GLY A 67 -8.73 11.16 7.10
CA GLY A 67 -8.83 12.40 7.88
C GLY A 67 -9.51 13.58 7.16
N SER A 68 -9.81 13.47 5.86
CA SER A 68 -10.42 14.53 5.08
C SER A 68 -11.96 14.45 5.05
N LEU A 69 -12.62 15.49 5.54
CA LEU A 69 -14.07 15.64 5.45
C LEU A 69 -14.52 15.93 4.00
N VAL A 70 -13.70 16.62 3.21
CA VAL A 70 -13.95 16.81 1.78
C VAL A 70 -13.94 15.47 1.05
N ALA A 71 -13.00 14.58 1.35
CA ALA A 71 -12.97 13.23 0.78
C ALA A 71 -14.21 12.41 1.18
N PHE A 72 -14.67 12.54 2.40
CA PHE A 72 -15.91 11.91 2.87
C PHE A 72 -17.14 12.46 2.15
N CYS A 73 -17.28 13.77 2.02
CA CYS A 73 -18.36 14.42 1.26
C CYS A 73 -18.39 14.01 -0.21
N LEU A 74 -17.23 13.83 -0.83
CA LEU A 74 -17.10 13.34 -2.20
C LEU A 74 -17.35 11.81 -2.32
N GLY A 75 -17.51 11.11 -1.19
CA GLY A 75 -17.66 9.67 -1.18
C GLY A 75 -16.40 8.91 -1.57
N ILE A 76 -15.23 9.56 -1.50
CA ILE A 76 -13.91 8.92 -1.64
C ILE A 76 -13.69 7.98 -0.47
N THR A 77 -13.97 8.44 0.75
CA THR A 77 -13.96 7.64 1.97
C THR A 77 -15.38 7.44 2.50
N ALA A 78 -15.58 6.43 3.33
CA ALA A 78 -16.85 6.13 4.00
C ALA A 78 -16.79 6.38 5.52
N LEU A 79 -15.68 6.93 6.01
CA LEU A 79 -15.45 7.24 7.42
C LEU A 79 -15.62 8.74 7.65
N ASP A 80 -16.47 9.10 8.61
CA ASP A 80 -16.67 10.49 9.03
C ASP A 80 -15.48 10.90 9.94
N PRO A 81 -14.58 11.79 9.48
CA PRO A 81 -13.38 12.14 10.22
C PRO A 81 -13.67 12.91 11.51
N ILE A 82 -14.72 13.70 11.57
CA ILE A 82 -15.09 14.46 12.78
C ILE A 82 -15.58 13.51 13.86
N LYS A 83 -16.45 12.56 13.49
CA LYS A 83 -16.98 11.57 14.42
C LYS A 83 -15.86 10.68 15.02
N HIS A 84 -14.80 10.44 14.29
CA HIS A 84 -13.67 9.60 14.71
C HIS A 84 -12.46 10.40 15.21
N GLY A 85 -12.57 11.73 15.32
CA GLY A 85 -11.48 12.60 15.79
C GLY A 85 -10.23 12.58 14.90
N LEU A 86 -10.40 12.38 13.59
CA LEU A 86 -9.29 12.30 12.65
C LEU A 86 -8.85 13.70 12.21
N LEU A 87 -7.53 13.90 12.14
CA LEU A 87 -6.93 15.18 11.79
C LEU A 87 -6.64 15.26 10.29
N PHE A 88 -7.08 16.36 9.65
CA PHE A 88 -6.80 16.65 8.25
C PHE A 88 -5.32 16.93 7.98
N GLU A 89 -4.64 17.52 8.94
CA GLU A 89 -3.24 17.91 8.85
C GLU A 89 -2.29 16.69 8.74
N ARG A 90 -2.77 15.50 9.06
CA ARG A 90 -2.04 14.25 8.80
C ARG A 90 -2.07 13.85 7.33
N PHE A 91 -3.08 14.29 6.61
CA PHE A 91 -3.24 14.04 5.17
C PHE A 91 -2.63 15.16 4.34
N LEU A 92 -3.00 16.42 4.63
CA LEU A 92 -2.51 17.61 3.97
C LEU A 92 -2.02 18.61 5.02
N ASN A 93 -0.72 18.90 4.99
CA ASN A 93 -0.12 19.90 5.87
C ASN A 93 0.63 20.93 5.02
N PRO A 94 0.24 22.22 5.05
CA PRO A 94 0.92 23.28 4.33
C PRO A 94 2.40 23.45 4.70
N GLU A 95 2.78 23.10 5.93
CA GLU A 95 4.16 23.17 6.41
C GLU A 95 5.03 22.02 5.87
N ARG A 96 4.42 20.94 5.39
CA ARG A 96 5.10 19.77 4.86
C ARG A 96 4.74 19.60 3.38
N ILE A 97 5.65 20.00 2.50
CA ILE A 97 5.50 19.85 1.05
C ILE A 97 5.62 18.35 0.70
N SER A 98 4.52 17.61 0.85
CA SER A 98 4.39 16.24 0.35
C SER A 98 3.10 16.13 -0.45
N MET A 99 3.13 15.41 -1.57
CA MET A 99 1.91 15.12 -2.30
C MET A 99 0.97 14.28 -1.42
N PRO A 100 -0.33 14.57 -1.44
CA PRO A 100 -1.31 13.73 -0.76
C PRO A 100 -1.39 12.35 -1.42
N ASP A 101 -1.60 11.32 -0.62
CA ASP A 101 -1.71 9.94 -1.06
C ASP A 101 -3.02 9.33 -0.54
N PHE A 102 -3.89 8.92 -1.46
CA PHE A 102 -5.10 8.16 -1.13
C PHE A 102 -4.85 6.66 -1.28
N ASP A 103 -4.91 5.97 -0.17
CA ASP A 103 -4.94 4.51 -0.12
C ASP A 103 -6.36 3.99 -0.36
N ILE A 104 -6.60 3.36 -1.50
CA ILE A 104 -7.93 2.88 -1.90
C ILE A 104 -7.87 1.39 -2.19
N ASP A 105 -8.71 0.63 -1.48
CA ASP A 105 -8.83 -0.80 -1.68
C ASP A 105 -9.99 -1.12 -2.64
N PHE A 106 -9.70 -1.88 -3.69
CA PHE A 106 -10.69 -2.40 -4.63
C PHE A 106 -10.81 -3.91 -4.52
N CYS A 107 -11.98 -4.44 -4.88
CA CYS A 107 -12.19 -5.87 -5.03
C CYS A 107 -11.11 -6.46 -5.96
N MET A 108 -10.40 -7.49 -5.49
CA MET A 108 -9.28 -8.10 -6.19
C MET A 108 -9.68 -8.62 -7.59
N GLU A 109 -10.87 -9.22 -7.72
CA GLU A 109 -11.36 -9.77 -8.99
C GLU A 109 -11.72 -8.68 -10.03
N LYS A 110 -12.02 -7.46 -9.57
CA LYS A 110 -12.52 -6.37 -10.44
C LYS A 110 -11.57 -5.18 -10.53
N ARG A 111 -10.44 -5.23 -9.85
CA ARG A 111 -9.44 -4.16 -9.81
C ARG A 111 -8.95 -3.79 -11.22
N ASP A 112 -8.73 -4.78 -12.09
CA ASP A 112 -8.22 -4.56 -13.44
C ASP A 112 -9.16 -3.69 -14.29
N LYS A 113 -10.48 -3.81 -14.08
CA LYS A 113 -11.46 -2.94 -14.75
C LYS A 113 -11.31 -1.47 -14.37
N VAL A 114 -10.95 -1.19 -13.12
CA VAL A 114 -10.69 0.18 -12.66
C VAL A 114 -9.42 0.73 -13.31
N ILE A 115 -8.36 -0.07 -13.36
CA ILE A 115 -7.09 0.30 -14.01
C ILE A 115 -7.32 0.58 -15.51
N GLU A 116 -8.10 -0.26 -16.17
CA GLU A 116 -8.47 -0.09 -17.58
C GLU A 116 -9.27 1.21 -17.80
N TYR A 117 -10.26 1.49 -16.96
CA TYR A 117 -11.02 2.74 -17.01
C TYR A 117 -10.12 3.96 -16.85
N VAL A 118 -9.28 3.98 -15.81
CA VAL A 118 -8.39 5.11 -15.54
C VAL A 118 -7.38 5.31 -16.69
N SER A 119 -6.80 4.20 -17.17
CA SER A 119 -5.87 4.24 -18.31
C SER A 119 -6.52 4.72 -19.61
N SER A 120 -7.77 4.34 -19.88
CA SER A 120 -8.50 4.79 -21.05
C SER A 120 -8.91 6.26 -20.97
N LYS A 121 -9.23 6.74 -19.77
CA LYS A 121 -9.71 8.12 -19.56
C LYS A 121 -8.58 9.15 -19.47
N TYR A 122 -7.52 8.81 -18.75
CA TYR A 122 -6.42 9.74 -18.45
C TYR A 122 -5.15 9.50 -19.29
N GLY A 123 -5.12 8.43 -20.05
CA GLY A 123 -3.99 8.02 -20.90
C GLY A 123 -3.12 6.94 -20.26
N LYS A 124 -2.59 6.05 -21.10
CA LYS A 124 -1.74 4.94 -20.64
C LYS A 124 -0.43 5.42 -20.02
N ASP A 125 0.08 6.56 -20.49
CA ASP A 125 1.32 7.15 -19.98
C ASP A 125 1.16 7.83 -18.61
N ALA A 126 -0.10 8.11 -18.21
CA ALA A 126 -0.43 8.70 -16.92
C ALA A 126 -0.75 7.65 -15.82
N VAL A 127 -0.78 6.36 -16.18
CA VAL A 127 -1.14 5.27 -15.27
C VAL A 127 -0.05 4.23 -15.27
N SER A 128 0.55 4.01 -14.11
CA SER A 128 1.61 3.01 -13.92
C SER A 128 1.29 2.07 -12.78
N GLN A 129 1.69 0.82 -12.94
CA GLN A 129 1.74 -0.11 -11.81
C GLN A 129 3.13 0.00 -11.16
N ILE A 130 3.13 0.13 -9.84
CA ILE A 130 4.39 0.12 -9.07
C ILE A 130 4.82 -1.32 -8.92
N VAL A 131 5.98 -1.67 -9.49
CA VAL A 131 6.61 -2.97 -9.27
C VAL A 131 7.34 -2.92 -7.93
N THR A 132 6.92 -3.78 -7.01
CA THR A 132 7.63 -3.96 -5.75
C THR A 132 8.58 -5.13 -5.90
N PHE A 133 9.88 -4.87 -5.86
CA PHE A 133 10.89 -5.91 -5.77
C PHE A 133 11.01 -6.36 -4.31
N GLY A 134 10.70 -7.61 -4.06
CA GLY A 134 10.92 -8.24 -2.76
C GLY A 134 12.15 -9.14 -2.84
N THR A 135 13.13 -8.93 -1.99
CA THR A 135 14.23 -9.88 -1.82
C THR A 135 13.83 -10.92 -0.79
N MET A 136 14.11 -12.19 -1.08
CA MET A 136 13.91 -13.27 -0.12
C MET A 136 15.06 -13.23 0.87
N ALA A 137 14.76 -13.12 2.18
CA ALA A 137 15.80 -13.21 3.20
C ALA A 137 16.50 -14.56 3.14
N ALA A 138 17.83 -14.60 3.40
CA ALA A 138 18.66 -15.78 3.25
C ALA A 138 18.10 -17.07 3.92
N ARG A 139 17.44 -16.95 5.08
CA ARG A 139 16.74 -18.08 5.73
C ARG A 139 15.51 -18.57 4.96
N GLY A 140 14.79 -17.65 4.34
CA GLY A 140 13.58 -17.95 3.56
C GLY A 140 13.95 -18.65 2.25
N VAL A 141 14.89 -18.06 1.50
CA VAL A 141 15.29 -18.59 0.19
C VAL A 141 15.79 -20.03 0.27
N VAL A 142 16.58 -20.38 1.29
CA VAL A 142 17.07 -21.76 1.49
C VAL A 142 15.92 -22.75 1.67
N ARG A 143 14.89 -22.41 2.47
CA ARG A 143 13.71 -23.27 2.65
C ARG A 143 12.90 -23.41 1.37
N ASP A 144 12.73 -22.32 0.64
CA ASP A 144 11.92 -22.32 -0.58
C ASP A 144 12.61 -23.05 -1.71
N VAL A 145 13.94 -22.89 -1.89
CA VAL A 145 14.73 -23.65 -2.86
C VAL A 145 14.75 -25.14 -2.50
N THR A 146 14.95 -25.49 -1.22
CA THR A 146 14.90 -26.89 -0.76
C THR A 146 13.56 -27.54 -1.10
N ARG A 147 12.45 -26.82 -0.89
CA ARG A 147 11.10 -27.27 -1.24
C ARG A 147 10.92 -27.42 -2.75
N ALA A 148 11.37 -26.43 -3.53
CA ALA A 148 11.27 -26.42 -4.99
C ALA A 148 12.05 -27.59 -5.62
N LEU A 149 13.17 -27.97 -5.03
CA LEU A 149 13.99 -29.12 -5.44
C LEU A 149 13.44 -30.46 -4.93
N GLY A 150 12.28 -30.50 -4.28
CA GLY A 150 11.67 -31.73 -3.76
C GLY A 150 12.43 -32.38 -2.61
N LYS A 151 13.28 -31.63 -1.91
CA LYS A 151 14.08 -32.17 -0.79
C LYS A 151 13.26 -32.16 0.51
N PRO A 152 13.65 -33.01 1.51
CA PRO A 152 12.97 -33.06 2.79
C PRO A 152 12.98 -31.70 3.51
N TYR A 153 11.84 -31.32 4.07
CA TYR A 153 11.70 -30.05 4.84
C TYR A 153 12.74 -29.92 5.96
N SER A 154 13.08 -31.04 6.61
CA SER A 154 14.09 -31.10 7.68
C SER A 154 15.47 -30.61 7.24
N LEU A 155 15.83 -30.81 5.97
CA LEU A 155 17.08 -30.31 5.42
C LEU A 155 17.08 -28.78 5.35
N GLY A 156 16.09 -28.19 4.74
CA GLY A 156 15.95 -26.72 4.63
C GLY A 156 15.86 -26.03 5.98
N ASP A 157 15.14 -26.63 6.92
CA ASP A 157 15.04 -26.10 8.27
C ASP A 157 16.37 -26.15 9.04
N ARG A 158 17.11 -27.26 8.92
CA ARG A 158 18.46 -27.42 9.51
C ARG A 158 19.42 -26.36 8.98
N ILE A 159 19.48 -26.15 7.67
CA ILE A 159 20.38 -25.17 7.04
C ILE A 159 19.97 -23.76 7.42
N SER A 160 18.68 -23.44 7.35
CA SER A 160 18.18 -22.11 7.69
C SER A 160 18.48 -21.70 9.15
N LYS A 161 18.56 -22.67 10.07
CA LYS A 161 18.94 -22.44 11.48
C LYS A 161 20.42 -22.13 11.66
N MET A 162 21.28 -22.56 10.72
CA MET A 162 22.72 -22.21 10.73
C MET A 162 22.98 -20.76 10.29
N ILE A 163 22.02 -20.13 9.60
CA ILE A 163 22.12 -18.74 9.14
C ILE A 163 21.78 -17.79 10.29
N PRO A 164 22.63 -16.80 10.64
CA PRO A 164 22.33 -15.82 11.67
C PRO A 164 21.06 -15.00 11.35
N PHE A 165 20.32 -14.62 12.39
CA PHE A 165 19.15 -13.76 12.24
C PHE A 165 19.58 -12.29 12.39
N GLU A 166 19.95 -11.67 11.26
CA GLU A 166 20.33 -10.26 11.20
C GLU A 166 19.61 -9.58 10.02
N ILE A 167 19.26 -8.31 10.15
CA ILE A 167 18.66 -7.51 9.06
C ILE A 167 19.73 -7.32 7.99
N GLY A 168 19.40 -7.63 6.73
CA GLY A 168 20.34 -7.53 5.59
C GLY A 168 21.38 -8.65 5.54
N MET A 169 21.12 -9.79 6.19
CA MET A 169 21.95 -10.98 6.09
C MET A 169 21.74 -11.62 4.71
N THR A 170 22.80 -11.66 3.90
CA THR A 170 22.83 -12.41 2.65
C THR A 170 23.39 -13.81 2.88
N LEU A 171 23.15 -14.72 1.93
CA LEU A 171 23.67 -16.09 2.02
C LEU A 171 25.22 -16.09 2.00
N GLU A 172 25.82 -15.29 1.14
CA GLU A 172 27.26 -15.11 1.04
C GLU A 172 27.88 -14.67 2.38
N LYS A 173 27.29 -13.64 3.03
CA LYS A 173 27.70 -13.19 4.37
C LYS A 173 27.57 -14.28 5.42
N ALA A 174 26.49 -15.07 5.35
CA ALA A 174 26.26 -16.17 6.27
C ALA A 174 27.33 -17.27 6.11
N ILE A 175 27.65 -17.65 4.88
CA ILE A 175 28.66 -18.66 4.57
C ILE A 175 30.05 -18.18 5.03
N SER A 176 30.38 -16.91 4.81
CA SER A 176 31.66 -16.37 5.25
C SER A 176 31.84 -16.30 6.77
N ARG A 177 30.75 -16.02 7.51
CA ARG A 177 30.77 -15.86 8.97
C ARG A 177 30.57 -17.15 9.76
N GLN A 178 29.96 -18.18 9.16
CA GLN A 178 29.62 -19.42 9.84
C GLN A 178 30.42 -20.61 9.30
N PRO A 179 31.50 -21.01 9.98
CA PRO A 179 32.32 -22.15 9.54
C PRO A 179 31.54 -23.46 9.42
N VAL A 180 30.54 -23.67 10.30
CA VAL A 180 29.67 -24.85 10.26
C VAL A 180 28.83 -24.91 9.00
N LEU A 181 28.27 -23.76 8.56
CA LEU A 181 27.52 -23.66 7.31
C LEU A 181 28.43 -23.90 6.10
N LYS A 182 29.62 -23.31 6.09
CA LYS A 182 30.62 -23.48 5.05
C LYS A 182 31.08 -24.96 4.91
N GLN A 183 31.24 -25.64 6.03
CA GLN A 183 31.61 -27.07 6.02
C GLN A 183 30.45 -27.94 5.54
N ALA A 184 29.23 -27.69 6.02
CA ALA A 184 28.04 -28.44 5.60
C ALA A 184 27.79 -28.34 4.08
N ILE A 185 28.06 -27.18 3.46
CA ILE A 185 27.95 -27.01 2.00
C ILE A 185 29.02 -27.82 1.26
N LYS A 186 30.21 -27.95 1.80
CA LYS A 186 31.29 -28.75 1.19
C LYS A 186 31.05 -30.25 1.27
N ASP A 187 30.41 -30.71 2.34
CA ASP A 187 30.19 -32.11 2.64
C ASP A 187 28.94 -32.69 1.91
N ASP A 188 28.10 -31.81 1.34
CA ASP A 188 26.85 -32.22 0.70
C ASP A 188 26.66 -31.46 -0.62
N ASP A 189 26.89 -32.11 -1.77
CA ASP A 189 26.74 -31.55 -3.12
C ASP A 189 25.32 -31.00 -3.36
N CYS A 190 24.32 -31.52 -2.68
CA CYS A 190 22.97 -31.04 -2.73
C CYS A 190 22.80 -29.65 -2.09
N LEU A 191 23.62 -29.34 -1.07
CA LEU A 191 23.67 -28.04 -0.43
C LEU A 191 24.41 -27.02 -1.27
N LEU A 192 25.44 -27.42 -1.98
CA LEU A 192 26.16 -26.57 -2.91
C LEU A 192 25.22 -26.06 -4.00
N TYR A 193 24.45 -26.97 -4.64
CA TYR A 193 23.47 -26.58 -5.66
C TYR A 193 22.33 -25.68 -5.11
N THR A 194 21.90 -25.94 -3.88
CA THR A 194 20.87 -25.10 -3.22
C THR A 194 21.38 -23.70 -2.90
N SER A 195 22.67 -23.56 -2.54
CA SER A 195 23.29 -22.27 -2.28
C SER A 195 23.50 -21.45 -3.54
N ASP A 196 23.96 -22.07 -4.65
CA ASP A 196 24.11 -21.42 -5.94
C ASP A 196 22.78 -20.93 -6.50
N ALA A 197 21.75 -21.78 -6.49
CA ALA A 197 20.41 -21.40 -6.95
C ALA A 197 19.76 -20.31 -6.09
N ALA A 198 20.17 -20.14 -4.83
CA ALA A 198 19.70 -19.09 -3.95
C ALA A 198 20.45 -17.77 -4.19
N ASP A 199 21.75 -17.81 -4.50
CA ASP A 199 22.57 -16.63 -4.81
C ASP A 199 22.15 -15.96 -6.13
N ASP A 200 21.80 -16.75 -7.15
CA ASP A 200 21.29 -16.25 -8.44
C ASP A 200 19.96 -15.46 -8.30
N ARG A 201 19.19 -15.71 -7.24
CA ARG A 201 17.95 -14.98 -6.97
C ARG A 201 18.12 -13.74 -6.10
N ASP A 202 19.22 -13.61 -5.38
CA ASP A 202 19.55 -12.43 -4.56
C ASP A 202 20.25 -11.34 -5.40
N SER A 203 20.71 -11.65 -6.62
CA SER A 203 21.43 -10.75 -7.53
C SER A 203 20.58 -10.15 -8.65
N GLY A 204 19.24 -10.33 -8.63
CA GLY A 204 18.30 -9.84 -9.65
C GLY A 204 17.51 -8.62 -9.22
#